data_c6f21fe8ec26f6f1539ab0bd662e19fa
#
_entry.id   c6f21fe8ec26f6f1539ab0bd662e19fa
#
_cell.length_a   1.000
_cell.length_b   1.000
_cell.length_c   1.000
_cell.angle_alpha   90.00
_cell.angle_beta   90.00
_cell.angle_gamma   90.00
#
_symmetry.space_group_name_H-M   'P 1'
#
loop_
_entity.id
_entity.type
_entity.pdbx_description
1 polymer ?
#
loop_
_entity_poly.entity_id
_entity_poly.type
_entity_poly.pdbx_seq_one_letter_code
_entity_poly.pdbx_strand_id
1 'polypeptide(L)'
;MAEKALLVCFGGMSNVGTLTGLAALELARAGEATIFCLASLANGDPVVKKRLEEAERIVAVDGCPLACARRIAERAGFPPHRSLVLSRDLGIAKGPPMAVGEEDVPRAVELIREALKVEAWANGEIP
;
A
#
# COMPACT_ATOMS: atom_id res chain seq x y z
N MET A 1 4.85 -20.21 -1.76
CA MET A 1 3.63 -19.61 -1.27
C MET A 1 3.41 -18.25 -1.89
N ALA A 2 2.16 -17.95 -2.18
CA ALA A 2 1.83 -16.67 -2.77
C ALA A 2 2.05 -15.52 -1.78
N GLU A 3 2.47 -14.39 -2.29
CA GLU A 3 2.77 -13.22 -1.47
C GLU A 3 1.58 -12.26 -1.41
N LYS A 4 1.49 -11.55 -0.29
CA LYS A 4 0.60 -10.41 -0.18
C LYS A 4 1.45 -9.18 -0.46
N ALA A 5 1.20 -8.54 -1.59
CA ALA A 5 2.04 -7.46 -2.09
C ALA A 5 1.52 -6.09 -1.66
N LEU A 6 2.43 -5.29 -1.11
CA LEU A 6 2.15 -3.88 -0.82
C LEU A 6 2.87 -3.00 -1.83
N LEU A 7 2.10 -2.13 -2.46
CA LEU A 7 2.62 -1.08 -3.32
C LEU A 7 2.35 0.24 -2.60
N VAL A 8 3.42 0.88 -2.15
CA VAL A 8 3.29 2.09 -1.34
C VAL A 8 3.99 3.26 -2.02
N CYS A 9 3.43 4.46 -1.86
CA CYS A 9 4.00 5.64 -2.50
C CYS A 9 5.24 6.15 -1.78
N PHE A 10 5.47 5.73 -0.58
CA PHE A 10 6.59 5.99 0.32
C PHE A 10 7.54 7.13 -0.10
N GLY A 11 7.83 8.00 0.81
CA GLY A 11 8.85 9.01 0.59
C GLY A 11 8.40 10.20 -0.24
N GLY A 12 7.12 10.39 -0.40
CA GLY A 12 6.62 11.58 -1.06
C GLY A 12 6.98 12.83 -0.28
N MET A 13 6.52 13.96 -0.78
CA MET A 13 6.80 15.25 -0.18
C MET A 13 5.84 15.59 0.95
N SER A 14 5.22 14.58 1.57
CA SER A 14 4.22 14.79 2.61
C SER A 14 4.34 13.79 3.76
N ASN A 15 3.80 14.19 4.90
CA ASN A 15 3.72 13.33 6.09
C ASN A 15 2.95 12.04 5.79
N VAL A 16 1.85 12.14 5.07
CA VAL A 16 1.04 10.96 4.75
C VAL A 16 1.76 10.02 3.80
N GLY A 17 2.59 10.55 2.90
CA GLY A 17 3.45 9.71 2.05
C GLY A 17 4.50 8.98 2.87
N THR A 18 5.16 9.68 3.80
CA THR A 18 6.11 9.06 4.72
C THR A 18 5.44 7.97 5.54
N LEU A 19 4.23 8.23 6.01
CA LEU A 19 3.47 7.29 6.81
C LEU A 19 3.21 5.96 6.07
N THR A 20 2.96 6.00 4.76
CA THR A 20 2.73 4.76 4.00
C THR A 20 3.92 3.81 4.13
N GLY A 21 5.13 4.34 4.04
CA GLY A 21 6.34 3.54 4.13
C GLY A 21 6.60 3.03 5.54
N LEU A 22 6.39 3.87 6.54
CA LEU A 22 6.61 3.48 7.93
C LEU A 22 5.68 2.33 8.33
N ALA A 23 4.41 2.43 7.94
CA ALA A 23 3.44 1.39 8.24
C ALA A 23 3.75 0.10 7.47
N ALA A 24 4.13 0.22 6.20
CA ALA A 24 4.47 -0.95 5.39
C ALA A 24 5.67 -1.69 5.96
N LEU A 25 6.68 -0.96 6.46
CA LEU A 25 7.85 -1.58 7.07
C LEU A 25 7.49 -2.40 8.31
N GLU A 26 6.56 -1.91 9.12
CA GLU A 26 6.10 -2.66 10.29
C GLU A 26 5.48 -4.00 9.88
N LEU A 27 4.62 -3.98 8.85
CA LEU A 27 3.97 -5.19 8.38
C LEU A 27 4.96 -6.16 7.72
N ALA A 28 5.94 -5.63 7.00
CA ALA A 28 6.98 -6.45 6.39
C ALA A 28 7.86 -7.12 7.44
N ARG A 29 8.22 -6.39 8.50
CA ARG A 29 8.99 -6.97 9.61
C ARG A 29 8.24 -8.07 10.32
N ALA A 30 6.93 -7.93 10.42
CA ALA A 30 6.08 -8.93 11.06
C ALA A 30 5.82 -10.13 10.15
N GLY A 31 6.30 -10.11 8.91
CA GLY A 31 6.09 -11.19 7.97
C GLY A 31 4.68 -11.25 7.40
N GLU A 32 3.91 -10.16 7.52
CA GLU A 32 2.52 -10.14 7.09
C GLU A 32 2.34 -9.71 5.63
N ALA A 33 3.35 -9.08 5.04
CA ALA A 33 3.29 -8.63 3.66
C ALA A 33 4.69 -8.41 3.11
N THR A 34 4.79 -8.31 1.78
CA THR A 34 6.04 -7.99 1.10
C THR A 34 5.88 -6.66 0.41
N ILE A 35 6.83 -5.75 0.61
CA ILE A 35 6.82 -4.46 -0.07
C ILE A 35 7.45 -4.64 -1.45
N PHE A 36 6.72 -4.27 -2.49
CA PHE A 36 7.23 -4.31 -3.86
C PHE A 36 7.69 -2.92 -4.27
N CYS A 37 8.69 -2.86 -5.12
CA CYS A 37 9.24 -1.58 -5.57
C CYS A 37 8.32 -0.92 -6.58
N LEU A 38 7.69 0.18 -6.17
CA LEU A 38 6.77 0.91 -7.03
C LEU A 38 7.48 1.52 -8.24
N ALA A 39 8.70 2.02 -8.04
CA ALA A 39 9.48 2.60 -9.14
C ALA A 39 9.83 1.55 -10.19
N SER A 40 10.19 0.35 -9.77
CA SER A 40 10.48 -0.74 -10.69
C SER A 40 9.24 -1.12 -11.50
N LEU A 41 8.08 -1.15 -10.84
CA LEU A 41 6.84 -1.43 -11.53
C LEU A 41 6.54 -0.36 -12.56
N ALA A 42 6.74 0.91 -12.22
CA ALA A 42 6.53 2.03 -13.13
C ALA A 42 7.46 1.94 -14.34
N ASN A 43 8.67 1.42 -14.15
CA ASN A 43 9.66 1.21 -15.21
C ASN A 43 9.37 -0.03 -16.07
N GLY A 44 8.38 -0.84 -15.70
CA GLY A 44 8.07 -2.04 -16.44
C GLY A 44 9.01 -3.20 -16.18
N ASP A 45 9.64 -3.27 -15.02
CA ASP A 45 10.56 -4.34 -14.68
C ASP A 45 9.87 -5.71 -14.75
N PRO A 46 10.37 -6.64 -15.59
CA PRO A 46 9.68 -7.92 -15.78
C PRO A 46 9.69 -8.82 -14.55
N VAL A 47 10.70 -8.73 -13.69
CA VAL A 47 10.76 -9.55 -12.48
C VAL A 47 9.66 -9.13 -11.49
N VAL A 48 9.50 -7.81 -11.29
CA VAL A 48 8.47 -7.29 -10.41
C VAL A 48 7.08 -7.64 -10.95
N LYS A 49 6.88 -7.47 -12.26
CA LYS A 49 5.60 -7.79 -12.89
C LYS A 49 5.25 -9.27 -12.74
N LYS A 50 6.23 -10.14 -12.93
CA LYS A 50 5.99 -11.58 -12.78
C LYS A 50 5.60 -11.94 -11.35
N ARG A 51 6.27 -11.35 -10.37
CA ARG A 51 5.94 -11.62 -8.98
C ARG A 51 4.55 -11.10 -8.63
N LEU A 52 4.14 -9.96 -9.19
CA LEU A 52 2.78 -9.44 -8.97
C LEU A 52 1.72 -10.35 -9.60
N GLU A 53 2.02 -10.94 -10.76
CA GLU A 53 1.10 -11.90 -11.38
C GLU A 53 0.83 -13.09 -10.46
N GLU A 54 1.82 -13.48 -9.66
CA GLU A 54 1.74 -14.63 -8.77
C GLU A 54 1.28 -14.26 -7.37
N ALA A 55 1.10 -12.98 -7.09
CA ALA A 55 0.73 -12.53 -5.75
C ALA A 55 -0.69 -12.95 -5.40
N GLU A 56 -0.88 -13.37 -4.15
CA GLU A 56 -2.19 -13.71 -3.62
C GLU A 56 -3.09 -12.48 -3.53
N ARG A 57 -2.49 -11.32 -3.24
CA ARG A 57 -3.24 -10.10 -3.05
C ARG A 57 -2.33 -8.91 -3.29
N ILE A 58 -2.90 -7.86 -3.88
CA ILE A 58 -2.18 -6.60 -4.14
C ILE A 58 -2.95 -5.48 -3.46
N VAL A 59 -2.28 -4.77 -2.56
CA VAL A 59 -2.86 -3.62 -1.87
C VAL A 59 -2.00 -2.38 -2.16
N ALA A 60 -2.64 -1.35 -2.69
CA ALA A 60 -1.98 -0.07 -2.92
C ALA A 60 -2.25 0.85 -1.74
N VAL A 61 -1.19 1.44 -1.21
CA VAL A 61 -1.29 2.34 -0.07
C VAL A 61 -0.74 3.71 -0.47
N ASP A 62 -1.63 4.67 -0.59
CA ASP A 62 -1.29 6.04 -0.93
C ASP A 62 -1.49 6.95 0.26
N GLY A 63 -0.70 8.03 0.31
CA GLY A 63 -0.82 9.02 1.37
C GLY A 63 -1.92 10.02 1.10
N CYS A 64 -2.03 10.49 -0.12
CA CYS A 64 -2.97 11.55 -0.49
C CYS A 64 -3.79 11.17 -1.72
N PRO A 65 -4.84 11.96 -2.05
CA PRO A 65 -5.74 11.63 -3.16
C PRO A 65 -5.11 11.57 -4.56
N LEU A 66 -3.84 11.99 -4.71
CA LEU A 66 -3.13 11.78 -5.98
C LEU A 66 -3.03 10.30 -6.32
N ALA A 67 -3.03 9.44 -5.30
CA ALA A 67 -3.10 8.00 -5.45
C ALA A 67 -2.05 7.44 -6.42
N CYS A 68 -0.80 7.83 -6.23
CA CYS A 68 0.29 7.44 -7.12
C CYS A 68 0.49 5.93 -7.21
N ALA A 69 0.46 5.24 -6.07
CA ALA A 69 0.65 3.78 -6.07
C ALA A 69 -0.48 3.08 -6.82
N ARG A 70 -1.72 3.45 -6.55
CA ARG A 70 -2.86 2.87 -7.25
C ARG A 70 -2.77 3.11 -8.76
N ARG A 71 -2.47 4.35 -9.15
CA ARG A 71 -2.44 4.73 -10.57
C ARG A 71 -1.31 4.01 -11.31
N ILE A 72 -0.15 3.88 -10.69
CA ILE A 72 0.97 3.14 -11.30
C ILE A 72 0.59 1.67 -11.46
N ALA A 73 -0.01 1.06 -10.44
CA ALA A 73 -0.44 -0.33 -10.50
C ALA A 73 -1.44 -0.55 -11.63
N GLU A 74 -2.44 0.32 -11.74
CA GLU A 74 -3.45 0.22 -12.80
C GLU A 74 -2.83 0.35 -14.18
N ARG A 75 -1.93 1.30 -14.37
CA ARG A 75 -1.24 1.50 -15.66
C ARG A 75 -0.37 0.31 -16.04
N ALA A 76 0.19 -0.35 -15.05
CA ALA A 76 1.04 -1.51 -15.27
C ALA A 76 0.24 -2.79 -15.56
N GLY A 77 -1.09 -2.73 -15.45
CA GLY A 77 -1.94 -3.89 -15.68
C GLY A 77 -2.24 -4.71 -14.43
N PHE A 78 -1.99 -4.14 -13.26
CA PHE A 78 -2.22 -4.82 -11.97
C PHE A 78 -3.13 -4.00 -11.07
N PRO A 79 -4.42 -3.85 -11.43
CA PRO A 79 -5.33 -3.10 -10.57
C PRO A 79 -5.36 -3.73 -9.17
N PRO A 80 -5.15 -2.94 -8.11
CA PRO A 80 -5.07 -3.51 -6.76
C PRO A 80 -6.41 -4.09 -6.31
N HIS A 81 -6.34 -5.12 -5.48
CA HIS A 81 -7.53 -5.68 -4.83
C HIS A 81 -8.14 -4.66 -3.86
N ARG A 82 -7.27 -3.91 -3.18
CA ARG A 82 -7.71 -2.80 -2.30
C ARG A 82 -6.78 -1.61 -2.51
N SER A 83 -7.36 -0.42 -2.42
CA SER A 83 -6.61 0.83 -2.49
C SER A 83 -6.96 1.68 -1.27
N LEU A 84 -5.94 2.19 -0.60
CA LEU A 84 -6.11 3.01 0.59
C LEU A 84 -5.52 4.40 0.34
N VAL A 85 -6.14 5.41 0.91
CA VAL A 85 -5.62 6.78 0.91
C VAL A 85 -5.60 7.23 2.37
N LEU A 86 -4.42 7.27 2.98
CA LEU A 86 -4.31 7.47 4.42
C LEU A 86 -4.86 8.80 4.89
N SER A 87 -4.67 9.87 4.13
CA SER A 87 -5.22 11.18 4.51
C SER A 87 -6.74 11.15 4.63
N ARG A 88 -7.40 10.45 3.72
CA ARG A 88 -8.86 10.32 3.70
C ARG A 88 -9.33 9.27 4.71
N ASP A 89 -8.72 8.09 4.65
CA ASP A 89 -9.21 6.93 5.41
C ASP A 89 -8.93 7.05 6.91
N LEU A 90 -7.91 7.83 7.29
CA LEU A 90 -7.57 8.05 8.70
C LEU A 90 -7.83 9.50 9.15
N GLY A 91 -8.26 10.35 8.22
CA GLY A 91 -8.55 11.75 8.57
C GLY A 91 -7.32 12.55 8.94
N ILE A 92 -6.18 12.30 8.32
CA ILE A 92 -4.92 12.98 8.62
C ILE A 92 -4.71 14.13 7.64
N ALA A 93 -4.47 15.32 8.15
CA ALA A 93 -4.19 16.47 7.32
C ALA A 93 -2.81 16.33 6.67
N LYS A 94 -2.72 16.61 5.36
CA LYS A 94 -1.45 16.60 4.64
C LYS A 94 -0.57 17.74 5.13
N GLY A 95 0.70 17.43 5.40
CA GLY A 95 1.67 18.40 5.89
C GLY A 95 3.09 18.02 5.50
N PRO A 96 4.10 18.65 6.12
CA PRO A 96 5.51 18.35 5.80
C PRO A 96 5.87 16.89 6.03
N PRO A 97 6.87 16.36 5.28
CA PRO A 97 7.21 14.92 5.35
C PRO A 97 7.55 14.40 6.75
N MET A 98 8.13 15.26 7.60
CA MET A 98 8.55 14.83 8.93
C MET A 98 7.44 14.92 9.99
N ALA A 99 6.29 15.44 9.62
CA ALA A 99 5.20 15.68 10.59
C ALA A 99 4.29 14.45 10.71
N VAL A 100 4.87 13.32 11.10
CA VAL A 100 4.11 12.08 11.33
C VAL A 100 3.86 11.94 12.83
N GLY A 101 2.60 11.84 13.22
CA GLY A 101 2.23 11.62 14.62
C GLY A 101 2.54 10.20 15.05
N GLU A 102 2.98 10.03 16.31
CA GLU A 102 3.34 8.70 16.81
C GLU A 102 2.18 7.71 16.76
N GLU A 103 0.98 8.19 17.03
CA GLU A 103 -0.21 7.36 17.01
C GLU A 103 -0.69 7.01 15.61
N ASP A 104 -0.20 7.71 14.59
CA ASP A 104 -0.64 7.48 13.21
C ASP A 104 -0.07 6.18 12.63
N VAL A 105 1.14 5.80 13.04
CA VAL A 105 1.76 4.58 12.51
C VAL A 105 0.93 3.34 12.87
N PRO A 106 0.59 3.09 14.15
CA PRO A 106 -0.25 1.93 14.47
C PRO A 106 -1.62 1.98 13.83
N ARG A 107 -2.21 3.17 13.67
CA ARG A 107 -3.50 3.30 12.98
C ARG A 107 -3.40 2.88 11.52
N ALA A 108 -2.33 3.33 10.85
CA ALA A 108 -2.11 2.95 9.46
C ALA A 108 -1.81 1.47 9.32
N VAL A 109 -1.02 0.89 10.24
CA VAL A 109 -0.73 -0.54 10.24
C VAL A 109 -2.02 -1.35 10.31
N GLU A 110 -2.93 -1.00 11.22
CA GLU A 110 -4.19 -1.73 11.36
C GLU A 110 -5.07 -1.61 10.12
N LEU A 111 -5.14 -0.43 9.53
CA LEU A 111 -5.91 -0.23 8.31
C LEU A 111 -5.38 -1.10 7.17
N ILE A 112 -4.06 -1.12 6.99
CA ILE A 112 -3.45 -1.93 5.93
C ILE A 112 -3.62 -3.42 6.22
N ARG A 113 -3.47 -3.82 7.48
CA ARG A 113 -3.64 -5.22 7.89
C ARG A 113 -5.03 -5.73 7.50
N GLU A 114 -6.06 -4.93 7.74
CA GLU A 114 -7.42 -5.29 7.35
C GLU A 114 -7.52 -5.45 5.83
N ALA A 115 -6.90 -4.57 5.07
CA ALA A 115 -6.93 -4.64 3.62
C ALA A 115 -6.20 -5.87 3.07
N LEU A 116 -5.27 -6.44 3.83
CA LEU A 116 -4.52 -7.62 3.42
C LEU A 116 -5.29 -8.92 3.61
N LYS A 117 -6.42 -8.89 4.30
CA LYS A 117 -7.22 -10.09 4.55
C LYS A 117 -7.97 -10.51 3.29
N VAL A 118 -7.69 -11.70 2.82
CA VAL A 118 -8.29 -12.22 1.59
C VAL A 118 -9.67 -12.82 1.84
N GLU A 119 -9.81 -13.57 2.90
CA GLU A 119 -11.02 -14.31 3.22
C GLU A 119 -12.24 -13.41 3.48
N ALA A 120 -12.02 -12.13 3.78
CA ALA A 120 -13.10 -11.19 4.00
C ALA A 120 -14.00 -11.02 2.77
N TRP A 121 -13.52 -11.50 1.61
CA TRP A 121 -14.24 -11.33 0.34
C TRP A 121 -14.61 -12.67 -0.29
N ALA A 122 -14.71 -13.68 0.54
CA ALA A 122 -14.97 -15.04 0.07
C ALA A 122 -16.27 -15.15 -0.73
N ASN A 123 -17.25 -14.26 -0.48
CA ASN A 123 -18.51 -14.24 -1.20
C ASN A 123 -18.51 -13.27 -2.39
N GLY A 124 -17.37 -12.70 -2.71
CA GLY A 124 -17.23 -11.75 -3.81
C GLY A 124 -17.61 -10.32 -3.46
N GLU A 125 -17.98 -10.04 -2.24
CA GLU A 125 -18.33 -8.71 -1.79
C GLU A 125 -17.15 -8.05 -1.11
N ILE A 126 -16.96 -6.76 -1.37
CA ILE A 126 -15.92 -5.97 -0.71
C ILE A 126 -16.49 -5.43 0.58
N PRO A 127 -15.86 -5.73 1.73
CA PRO A 127 -16.37 -5.28 3.02
C PRO A 127 -16.43 -3.76 3.13
#